data_2ae07466e3897ea129ff5e832760f9b9
#
_entry.id   2ae07466e3897ea129ff5e832760f9b9
#
_cell.length_a   1.000
_cell.length_b   1.000
_cell.length_c   1.000
_cell.angle_alpha   90.00
_cell.angle_beta   90.00
_cell.angle_gamma   90.00
#
_symmetry.space_group_name_H-M   'P 1'
#
loop_
_entity.id
_entity.type
_entity.pdbx_description
1 polymer ?
#
loop_
_entity_poly.entity_id
_entity_poly.type
_entity_poly.pdbx_seq_one_letter_code
_entity_poly.pdbx_strand_id
1 'polypeptide(L)'
;MNADPFKGKKVIVVGGGNSGAQILAEVSQVAETIWVTKTPPQFLSDDVDGRVLFLRATERLKAQQEGKVIDQPVGGLGDIVMIDSVKEARQRGVLHSRPPFKSFTTDSIIWPDGSKEQVDAVIWCTGFKASLDHLRTLGVIEPDNLIEVKDGRSVKMPNLWLVGYGEWTGMASATIIGVSRTARTTVEEIVAYLHEIDTKNYLEK
;
A
#
# COMPACT_ATOMS: atom_id res chain seq x y z
N MET A 1 -17.86 -1.97 2.62
CA MET A 1 -18.09 -1.67 1.18
C MET A 1 -19.47 -2.24 0.85
N ASN A 2 -20.22 -1.66 -0.09
CA ASN A 2 -21.49 -2.26 -0.51
C ASN A 2 -21.27 -3.07 -1.79
N ALA A 3 -21.47 -4.39 -1.74
CA ALA A 3 -21.31 -5.30 -2.87
C ALA A 3 -22.58 -5.44 -3.72
N ASP A 4 -23.70 -4.85 -3.31
CA ASP A 4 -25.02 -4.94 -4.03
C ASP A 4 -24.95 -4.61 -5.54
N PRO A 5 -24.16 -3.61 -6.00
CA PRO A 5 -24.04 -3.32 -7.42
C PRO A 5 -23.50 -4.47 -8.28
N PHE A 6 -22.87 -5.46 -7.65
CA PHE A 6 -22.31 -6.63 -8.32
C PHE A 6 -23.19 -7.86 -8.27
N LYS A 7 -24.37 -7.79 -7.65
CA LYS A 7 -25.28 -8.94 -7.50
C LYS A 7 -25.59 -9.58 -8.85
N GLY A 8 -25.35 -10.90 -8.93
CA GLY A 8 -25.58 -11.71 -10.12
C GLY A 8 -24.64 -11.45 -11.30
N LYS A 9 -23.60 -10.66 -11.10
CA LYS A 9 -22.58 -10.34 -12.11
C LYS A 9 -21.38 -11.28 -12.02
N LYS A 10 -20.59 -11.30 -13.10
CA LYS A 10 -19.27 -11.92 -13.14
C LYS A 10 -18.21 -10.84 -13.00
N VAL A 11 -17.47 -10.87 -11.89
CA VAL A 11 -16.56 -9.80 -11.46
C VAL A 11 -15.13 -10.30 -11.35
N ILE A 12 -14.18 -9.55 -11.95
CA ILE A 12 -12.76 -9.81 -11.75
C ILE A 12 -12.24 -8.90 -10.65
N VAL A 13 -11.50 -9.47 -9.70
CA VAL A 13 -10.74 -8.73 -8.70
C VAL A 13 -9.25 -8.91 -9.02
N VAL A 14 -8.56 -7.80 -9.27
CA VAL A 14 -7.16 -7.80 -9.68
C VAL A 14 -6.27 -7.27 -8.57
N GLY A 15 -5.39 -8.10 -8.05
CA GLY A 15 -4.42 -7.74 -7.01
C GLY A 15 -4.32 -8.76 -5.88
N GLY A 16 -3.10 -9.11 -5.50
CA GLY A 16 -2.78 -10.19 -4.55
C GLY A 16 -2.51 -9.73 -3.11
N GLY A 17 -2.87 -8.49 -2.74
CA GLY A 17 -2.71 -7.97 -1.39
C GLY A 17 -4.00 -7.97 -0.57
N ASN A 18 -3.96 -7.35 0.61
CA ASN A 18 -5.08 -7.27 1.55
C ASN A 18 -6.38 -6.75 0.92
N SER A 19 -6.30 -5.64 0.16
CA SER A 19 -7.50 -5.08 -0.50
C SER A 19 -8.12 -6.06 -1.47
N GLY A 20 -7.31 -6.78 -2.27
CA GLY A 20 -7.80 -7.79 -3.22
C GLY A 20 -8.54 -8.91 -2.52
N ALA A 21 -7.95 -9.49 -1.47
CA ALA A 21 -8.53 -10.59 -0.71
C ALA A 21 -9.83 -10.18 0.02
N GLN A 22 -9.84 -9.00 0.65
CA GLN A 22 -11.01 -8.49 1.39
C GLN A 22 -12.18 -8.16 0.46
N ILE A 23 -11.91 -7.49 -0.66
CA ILE A 23 -12.93 -7.17 -1.66
C ILE A 23 -13.47 -8.45 -2.32
N LEU A 24 -12.58 -9.39 -2.65
CA LEU A 24 -12.99 -10.69 -3.15
C LEU A 24 -13.92 -11.41 -2.16
N ALA A 25 -13.57 -11.40 -0.87
CA ALA A 25 -14.35 -12.03 0.18
C ALA A 25 -15.79 -11.46 0.26
N GLU A 26 -15.94 -10.15 0.11
CA GLU A 26 -17.26 -9.49 0.11
C GLU A 26 -18.03 -9.73 -1.20
N VAL A 27 -17.40 -9.46 -2.35
CA VAL A 27 -18.06 -9.52 -3.66
C VAL A 27 -18.47 -10.94 -4.01
N SER A 28 -17.68 -11.94 -3.64
CA SER A 28 -18.00 -13.35 -3.89
C SER A 28 -19.22 -13.89 -3.12
N GLN A 29 -19.82 -13.11 -2.23
CA GLN A 29 -21.08 -13.47 -1.57
C GLN A 29 -22.30 -13.22 -2.47
N VAL A 30 -22.17 -12.31 -3.44
CA VAL A 30 -23.30 -11.87 -4.28
C VAL A 30 -23.04 -12.00 -5.77
N ALA A 31 -21.82 -12.29 -6.18
CA ALA A 31 -21.36 -12.35 -7.57
C ALA A 31 -20.49 -13.59 -7.83
N GLU A 32 -20.44 -14.03 -9.09
CA GLU A 32 -19.38 -14.92 -9.56
C GLU A 32 -18.07 -14.13 -9.64
N THR A 33 -17.00 -14.66 -9.04
CA THR A 33 -15.73 -13.92 -8.97
C THR A 33 -14.57 -14.69 -9.57
N ILE A 34 -13.66 -13.93 -10.21
CA ILE A 34 -12.35 -14.40 -10.67
C ILE A 34 -11.32 -13.56 -9.96
N TRP A 35 -10.41 -14.19 -9.23
CA TRP A 35 -9.27 -13.49 -8.60
C TRP A 35 -8.05 -13.58 -9.50
N VAL A 36 -7.47 -12.43 -9.84
CA VAL A 36 -6.29 -12.35 -10.72
C VAL A 36 -5.13 -11.73 -9.96
N THR A 37 -3.99 -12.41 -9.93
CA THR A 37 -2.79 -11.95 -9.22
C THR A 37 -1.53 -12.16 -10.07
N LYS A 38 -0.55 -11.27 -9.93
CA LYS A 38 0.72 -11.37 -10.65
C LYS A 38 1.57 -12.54 -10.16
N THR A 39 1.55 -12.77 -8.84
CA THR A 39 2.22 -13.86 -8.14
C THR A 39 1.22 -14.53 -7.21
N PRO A 40 1.40 -15.80 -6.83
CA PRO A 40 0.54 -16.44 -5.85
C PRO A 40 0.43 -15.59 -4.57
N PRO A 41 -0.80 -15.35 -4.08
CA PRO A 41 -1.00 -14.55 -2.87
C PRO A 41 -0.38 -15.24 -1.66
N GLN A 42 0.24 -14.45 -0.78
CA GLN A 42 0.80 -14.92 0.47
C GLN A 42 -0.16 -14.57 1.61
N PHE A 43 -0.47 -15.55 2.44
CA PHE A 43 -1.37 -15.40 3.58
C PHE A 43 -0.59 -15.49 4.87
N LEU A 44 -0.89 -14.61 5.81
CA LEU A 44 -0.40 -14.74 7.18
C LEU A 44 -1.13 -15.88 7.89
N SER A 45 -0.53 -16.38 8.96
CA SER A 45 -1.18 -17.37 9.81
C SER A 45 -2.44 -16.78 10.48
N ASP A 46 -3.41 -17.63 10.80
CA ASP A 46 -4.73 -17.23 11.30
C ASP A 46 -4.72 -16.51 12.65
N ASP A 47 -3.64 -16.64 13.41
CA ASP A 47 -3.37 -15.99 14.68
C ASP A 47 -2.75 -14.58 14.54
N VAL A 48 -2.35 -14.18 13.32
CA VAL A 48 -1.77 -12.88 13.06
C VAL A 48 -2.84 -11.95 12.52
N ASP A 49 -3.36 -11.08 13.39
CA ASP A 49 -4.22 -9.98 12.99
C ASP A 49 -3.41 -8.70 12.66
N GLY A 50 -4.10 -7.66 12.20
CA GLY A 50 -3.47 -6.39 11.88
C GLY A 50 -2.79 -5.71 13.08
N ARG A 51 -3.22 -5.98 14.32
CA ARG A 51 -2.59 -5.46 15.54
C ARG A 51 -1.25 -6.14 15.80
N VAL A 52 -1.21 -7.45 15.65
CA VAL A 52 0.02 -8.24 15.80
C VAL A 52 1.06 -7.81 14.76
N LEU A 53 0.66 -7.61 13.51
CA LEU A 53 1.56 -7.07 12.46
C LEU A 53 2.12 -5.71 12.86
N PHE A 54 1.25 -4.84 13.37
CA PHE A 54 1.65 -3.49 13.75
C PHE A 54 2.61 -3.49 14.96
N LEU A 55 2.33 -4.32 15.96
CA LEU A 55 3.21 -4.50 17.12
C LEU A 55 4.59 -5.01 16.69
N ARG A 56 4.63 -6.06 15.86
CA ARG A 56 5.89 -6.62 15.33
C ARG A 56 6.67 -5.60 14.51
N ALA A 57 5.99 -4.81 13.66
CA ALA A 57 6.63 -3.74 12.90
C ALA A 57 7.21 -2.65 13.81
N THR A 58 6.50 -2.29 14.89
CA THR A 58 6.95 -1.29 15.87
C THR A 58 8.14 -1.79 16.68
N GLU A 59 8.13 -3.05 17.11
CA GLU A 59 9.23 -3.69 17.83
C GLU A 59 10.49 -3.76 16.97
N ARG A 60 10.33 -4.11 15.68
CA ARG A 60 11.43 -4.14 14.72
C ARG A 60 12.05 -2.76 14.52
N LEU A 61 11.22 -1.72 14.43
CA LEU A 61 11.73 -0.34 14.33
C LEU A 61 12.53 0.06 15.56
N LYS A 62 12.02 -0.22 16.76
CA LYS A 62 12.75 0.07 18.01
C LYS A 62 14.08 -0.66 18.06
N ALA A 63 14.09 -1.94 17.72
CA ALA A 63 15.31 -2.73 17.68
C ALA A 63 16.32 -2.19 16.65
N GLN A 64 15.86 -1.77 15.49
CA GLN A 64 16.72 -1.15 14.47
C GLN A 64 17.32 0.17 14.98
N GLN A 65 16.56 1.00 15.68
CA GLN A 65 17.04 2.23 16.31
C GLN A 65 18.06 1.95 17.44
N GLU A 66 17.92 0.81 18.12
CA GLU A 66 18.85 0.34 19.16
C GLU A 66 20.04 -0.47 18.61
N GLY A 67 20.18 -0.58 17.27
CA GLY A 67 21.24 -1.36 16.62
C GLY A 67 21.09 -2.87 16.78
N LYS A 68 19.91 -3.37 17.18
CA LYS A 68 19.62 -4.80 17.35
C LYS A 68 19.00 -5.37 16.08
N VAL A 69 19.42 -6.57 15.69
CA VAL A 69 18.79 -7.34 14.59
C VAL A 69 17.73 -8.26 15.20
N ILE A 70 16.47 -8.09 14.83
CA ILE A 70 15.41 -9.07 15.15
C ILE A 70 15.31 -10.02 13.95
N ASP A 71 15.70 -11.26 14.17
CA ASP A 71 15.71 -12.34 13.17
C ASP A 71 14.36 -13.10 13.09
N GLN A 72 13.25 -12.43 13.34
CA GLN A 72 11.93 -13.03 13.13
C GLN A 72 11.33 -12.50 11.82
N PRO A 73 10.91 -13.39 10.90
CA PRO A 73 10.17 -12.97 9.73
C PRO A 73 8.84 -12.39 10.20
N VAL A 74 8.78 -11.07 10.22
CA VAL A 74 7.49 -10.40 10.14
C VAL A 74 7.02 -10.70 8.73
N GLY A 75 5.86 -11.35 8.57
CA GLY A 75 5.24 -11.45 7.26
C GLY A 75 5.30 -10.07 6.58
N GLY A 76 5.53 -10.03 5.28
CA GLY A 76 5.66 -8.76 4.57
C GLY A 76 4.41 -7.90 4.81
N LEU A 77 4.55 -6.59 4.87
CA LEU A 77 3.40 -5.66 4.95
C LEU A 77 2.41 -5.86 3.77
N GLY A 78 2.82 -6.58 2.74
CA GLY A 78 2.00 -6.97 1.59
C GLY A 78 1.24 -8.29 1.76
N ASP A 79 1.56 -9.10 2.79
CA ASP A 79 0.91 -10.39 3.00
C ASP A 79 -0.52 -10.20 3.52
N ILE A 80 -1.39 -11.13 3.14
CA ILE A 80 -2.82 -11.04 3.42
C ILE A 80 -3.11 -11.42 4.87
N VAL A 81 -3.69 -10.49 5.60
CA VAL A 81 -4.16 -10.71 6.97
C VAL A 81 -5.44 -11.53 6.92
N MET A 82 -5.48 -12.61 7.69
CA MET A 82 -6.62 -13.53 7.75
C MET A 82 -7.71 -13.01 8.71
N ILE A 83 -8.35 -11.87 8.31
CA ILE A 83 -9.55 -11.38 8.99
C ILE A 83 -10.73 -12.33 8.76
N ASP A 84 -11.78 -12.23 9.57
CA ASP A 84 -12.89 -13.18 9.56
C ASP A 84 -13.55 -13.35 8.18
N SER A 85 -13.79 -12.26 7.46
CA SER A 85 -14.35 -12.32 6.10
C SER A 85 -13.45 -13.06 5.11
N VAL A 86 -12.14 -12.94 5.24
CA VAL A 86 -11.17 -13.67 4.40
C VAL A 86 -11.11 -15.15 4.80
N LYS A 87 -11.18 -15.47 6.10
CA LYS A 87 -11.28 -16.86 6.58
C LYS A 87 -12.54 -17.55 6.04
N GLU A 88 -13.68 -16.87 6.10
CA GLU A 88 -14.95 -17.35 5.52
C GLU A 88 -14.85 -17.55 4.00
N ALA A 89 -14.21 -16.63 3.29
CA ALA A 89 -13.95 -16.76 1.85
C ALA A 89 -13.08 -17.98 1.53
N ARG A 90 -12.07 -18.26 2.37
CA ARG A 90 -11.26 -19.49 2.27
C ARG A 90 -12.11 -20.74 2.45
N GLN A 91 -12.99 -20.77 3.47
CA GLN A 91 -13.90 -21.90 3.70
C GLN A 91 -14.86 -22.13 2.52
N ARG A 92 -15.32 -21.06 1.86
CA ARG A 92 -16.12 -21.14 0.64
C ARG A 92 -15.32 -21.53 -0.60
N GLY A 93 -14.01 -21.68 -0.52
CA GLY A 93 -13.14 -22.06 -1.63
C GLY A 93 -12.97 -21.00 -2.71
N VAL A 94 -13.10 -19.71 -2.39
CA VAL A 94 -12.99 -18.63 -3.39
C VAL A 94 -11.61 -17.97 -3.48
N LEU A 95 -10.68 -18.30 -2.57
CA LEU A 95 -9.34 -17.70 -2.55
C LEU A 95 -8.35 -18.40 -3.50
N HIS A 96 -8.78 -18.70 -4.71
CA HIS A 96 -7.94 -19.27 -5.76
C HIS A 96 -7.65 -18.22 -6.82
N SER A 97 -6.38 -17.82 -6.93
CA SER A 97 -5.99 -16.84 -7.95
C SER A 97 -5.60 -17.49 -9.28
N ARG A 98 -5.86 -16.76 -10.35
CA ARG A 98 -5.41 -17.05 -11.73
C ARG A 98 -4.31 -16.07 -12.14
N PRO A 99 -3.42 -16.44 -13.06
CA PRO A 99 -2.42 -15.53 -13.61
C PRO A 99 -3.08 -14.36 -14.36
N PRO A 100 -2.34 -13.28 -14.64
CA PRO A 100 -2.87 -12.12 -15.35
C PRO A 100 -3.44 -12.47 -16.73
N PHE A 101 -4.56 -11.87 -17.08
CA PHE A 101 -5.10 -11.88 -18.43
C PHE A 101 -4.25 -10.98 -19.36
N LYS A 102 -4.36 -11.21 -20.69
CA LYS A 102 -3.57 -10.50 -21.69
C LYS A 102 -4.14 -9.13 -22.05
N SER A 103 -5.45 -9.03 -22.23
CA SER A 103 -6.13 -7.81 -22.67
C SER A 103 -7.65 -7.88 -22.41
N PHE A 104 -8.33 -6.76 -22.69
CA PHE A 104 -9.79 -6.63 -22.66
C PHE A 104 -10.35 -6.53 -24.06
N THR A 105 -11.62 -6.92 -24.18
CA THR A 105 -12.56 -6.45 -25.18
C THR A 105 -13.64 -5.58 -24.51
N THR A 106 -14.71 -5.25 -25.22
CA THR A 106 -15.81 -4.44 -24.66
C THR A 106 -16.53 -5.14 -23.50
N ASP A 107 -16.59 -6.48 -23.51
CA ASP A 107 -17.41 -7.30 -22.62
C ASP A 107 -16.67 -8.52 -22.06
N SER A 108 -15.40 -8.70 -22.41
CA SER A 108 -14.65 -9.91 -22.10
C SER A 108 -13.20 -9.61 -21.77
N ILE A 109 -12.55 -10.56 -21.11
CA ILE A 109 -11.07 -10.63 -21.03
C ILE A 109 -10.55 -11.70 -21.99
N ILE A 110 -9.29 -11.54 -22.39
CA ILE A 110 -8.55 -12.50 -23.20
C ILE A 110 -7.42 -13.05 -22.32
N TRP A 111 -7.43 -14.35 -22.13
CA TRP A 111 -6.38 -15.06 -21.40
C TRP A 111 -5.12 -15.24 -22.27
N PRO A 112 -3.96 -15.58 -21.67
CA PRO A 112 -2.71 -15.82 -22.43
C PRO A 112 -2.81 -16.89 -23.51
N ASP A 113 -3.66 -17.89 -23.32
CA ASP A 113 -3.94 -18.98 -24.28
C ASP A 113 -4.87 -18.57 -25.43
N GLY A 114 -5.34 -17.31 -25.43
CA GLY A 114 -6.26 -16.76 -26.44
C GLY A 114 -7.75 -17.03 -26.15
N SER A 115 -8.08 -17.77 -25.10
CA SER A 115 -9.47 -17.98 -24.70
C SER A 115 -10.09 -16.66 -24.20
N LYS A 116 -11.41 -16.51 -24.46
CA LYS A 116 -12.19 -15.35 -24.03
C LYS A 116 -13.12 -15.75 -22.88
N GLU A 117 -13.26 -14.84 -21.92
CA GLU A 117 -14.18 -15.02 -20.82
C GLU A 117 -14.96 -13.73 -20.59
N GLN A 118 -16.30 -13.80 -20.71
CA GLN A 118 -17.17 -12.65 -20.52
C GLN A 118 -17.17 -12.23 -19.07
N VAL A 119 -17.12 -10.91 -18.84
CA VAL A 119 -17.09 -10.31 -17.50
C VAL A 119 -17.87 -8.99 -17.49
N ASP A 120 -18.56 -8.72 -16.38
CA ASP A 120 -19.40 -7.53 -16.22
C ASP A 120 -18.66 -6.38 -15.57
N ALA A 121 -17.63 -6.68 -14.75
CA ALA A 121 -16.87 -5.65 -14.03
C ALA A 121 -15.47 -6.13 -13.68
N VAL A 122 -14.56 -5.14 -13.52
CA VAL A 122 -13.20 -5.35 -13.03
C VAL A 122 -12.96 -4.40 -11.86
N ILE A 123 -12.49 -4.95 -10.74
CA ILE A 123 -12.10 -4.18 -9.56
C ILE A 123 -10.59 -4.22 -9.44
N TRP A 124 -9.96 -3.06 -9.55
CA TRP A 124 -8.51 -2.93 -9.46
C TRP A 124 -8.07 -2.73 -8.02
N CYS A 125 -7.32 -3.69 -7.49
CA CYS A 125 -6.70 -3.67 -6.17
C CYS A 125 -5.17 -3.69 -6.29
N THR A 126 -4.64 -2.91 -7.23
CA THR A 126 -3.22 -2.95 -7.65
C THR A 126 -2.31 -2.01 -6.87
N GLY A 127 -2.80 -1.49 -5.74
CA GLY A 127 -2.08 -0.56 -4.88
C GLY A 127 -2.16 0.88 -5.37
N PHE A 128 -1.37 1.74 -4.72
CA PHE A 128 -1.35 3.18 -4.97
C PHE A 128 0.04 3.61 -5.39
N LYS A 129 0.12 4.67 -6.19
CA LYS A 129 1.35 5.38 -6.50
C LYS A 129 1.30 6.76 -5.86
N ALA A 130 2.46 7.30 -5.52
CA ALA A 130 2.57 8.66 -5.03
C ALA A 130 2.03 9.64 -6.08
N SER A 131 1.14 10.54 -5.67
CA SER A 131 0.64 11.62 -6.51
C SER A 131 1.51 12.85 -6.32
N LEU A 132 2.51 13.04 -7.19
CA LEU A 132 3.53 14.08 -7.10
C LEU A 132 3.41 15.16 -8.17
N ASP A 133 2.36 15.14 -8.99
CA ASP A 133 2.21 16.06 -10.11
C ASP A 133 2.22 17.54 -9.71
N HIS A 134 1.71 17.87 -8.52
CA HIS A 134 1.73 19.21 -7.95
C HIS A 134 3.14 19.72 -7.60
N LEU A 135 4.14 18.84 -7.51
CA LEU A 135 5.53 19.17 -7.24
C LEU A 135 6.40 19.15 -8.52
N ARG A 136 5.81 18.86 -9.68
CA ARG A 136 6.54 18.69 -10.94
C ARG A 136 7.35 19.94 -11.34
N THR A 137 6.81 21.12 -11.08
CA THR A 137 7.47 22.41 -11.39
C THR A 137 8.69 22.69 -10.53
N LEU A 138 8.87 21.98 -9.40
CA LEU A 138 10.00 22.16 -8.50
C LEU A 138 11.24 21.38 -8.96
N GLY A 139 11.13 20.51 -9.97
CA GLY A 139 12.25 19.75 -10.50
C GLY A 139 12.85 18.71 -9.52
N VAL A 140 12.08 18.32 -8.49
CA VAL A 140 12.57 17.43 -7.41
C VAL A 140 12.23 15.96 -7.64
N ILE A 141 11.38 15.66 -8.65
CA ILE A 141 10.91 14.30 -8.94
C ILE A 141 11.97 13.56 -9.74
N GLU A 142 12.36 12.38 -9.28
CA GLU A 142 13.33 11.50 -9.93
C GLU A 142 12.69 10.67 -11.07
N PRO A 143 13.51 10.04 -11.93
CA PRO A 143 13.01 9.21 -13.04
C PRO A 143 12.11 8.05 -12.62
N ASP A 144 12.26 7.53 -11.38
CA ASP A 144 11.41 6.48 -10.79
C ASP A 144 10.08 7.02 -10.26
N ASN A 145 9.80 8.31 -10.46
CA ASN A 145 8.63 9.04 -9.96
C ASN A 145 8.54 9.09 -8.43
N LEU A 146 9.68 9.15 -7.76
CA LEU A 146 9.82 9.43 -6.34
C LEU A 146 10.57 10.74 -6.15
N ILE A 147 10.72 11.18 -4.89
CA ILE A 147 11.59 12.31 -4.51
C ILE A 147 12.61 11.77 -3.54
N GLU A 148 13.89 12.00 -3.82
CA GLU A 148 14.94 11.61 -2.90
C GLU A 148 14.82 12.38 -1.59
N VAL A 149 14.66 11.64 -0.47
CA VAL A 149 14.46 12.21 0.86
C VAL A 149 15.42 11.59 1.87
N LYS A 150 15.78 12.39 2.86
CA LYS A 150 16.44 11.95 4.09
C LYS A 150 15.51 12.33 5.26
N ASP A 151 15.03 11.33 5.99
CA ASP A 151 14.08 11.50 7.11
C ASP A 151 12.81 12.30 6.75
N GLY A 152 12.34 12.14 5.50
CA GLY A 152 11.17 12.85 4.97
C GLY A 152 11.47 14.21 4.35
N ARG A 153 12.69 14.78 4.53
CA ARG A 153 13.12 16.05 3.94
C ARG A 153 13.76 15.83 2.58
N SER A 154 13.36 16.59 1.58
CA SER A 154 13.93 16.50 0.22
C SER A 154 15.43 16.84 0.23
N VAL A 155 16.21 15.98 -0.43
CA VAL A 155 17.66 16.21 -0.60
C VAL A 155 17.92 17.37 -1.57
N LYS A 156 17.14 17.46 -2.66
CA LYS A 156 17.28 18.51 -3.67
C LYS A 156 16.72 19.87 -3.22
N MET A 157 15.72 19.87 -2.36
CA MET A 157 15.05 21.10 -1.92
C MET A 157 14.91 21.09 -0.39
N PRO A 158 15.88 21.68 0.33
CA PRO A 158 15.95 21.61 1.80
C PRO A 158 14.79 22.26 2.56
N ASN A 159 13.92 23.00 1.91
CA ASN A 159 12.72 23.61 2.47
C ASN A 159 11.42 22.86 2.07
N LEU A 160 11.56 21.61 1.60
CA LEU A 160 10.46 20.74 1.24
C LEU A 160 10.51 19.46 2.09
N TRP A 161 9.40 19.16 2.77
CA TRP A 161 9.20 17.92 3.52
C TRP A 161 7.99 17.16 2.97
N LEU A 162 8.06 15.84 3.02
CA LEU A 162 7.05 14.91 2.50
C LEU A 162 6.55 14.02 3.63
N VAL A 163 5.24 14.03 3.86
CA VAL A 163 4.59 13.28 4.94
C VAL A 163 3.46 12.43 4.35
N GLY A 164 3.42 11.15 4.72
CA GLY A 164 2.31 10.28 4.34
C GLY A 164 2.43 9.58 2.98
N TYR A 165 3.59 9.64 2.33
CA TYR A 165 3.80 9.08 0.98
C TYR A 165 4.24 7.60 0.95
N GLY A 166 4.30 6.91 2.07
CA GLY A 166 4.67 5.50 2.16
C GLY A 166 6.08 5.28 2.70
N GLU A 167 6.59 4.06 2.57
CA GLU A 167 7.83 3.60 3.20
C GLU A 167 9.06 4.50 2.92
N TRP A 168 9.15 5.07 1.73
CA TRP A 168 10.26 5.95 1.35
C TRP A 168 10.25 7.31 2.06
N THR A 169 9.13 7.71 2.67
CA THR A 169 9.04 8.90 3.55
C THR A 169 9.00 8.55 5.03
N GLY A 170 9.15 7.28 5.36
CA GLY A 170 9.19 6.76 6.72
C GLY A 170 8.32 5.53 6.90
N MET A 171 8.70 4.65 7.83
CA MET A 171 8.01 3.41 8.09
C MET A 171 6.52 3.64 8.38
N ALA A 172 5.67 2.96 7.62
CA ALA A 172 4.21 3.01 7.71
C ALA A 172 3.63 4.44 7.55
N SER A 173 4.37 5.39 6.95
CA SER A 173 3.96 6.81 6.89
C SER A 173 2.65 7.02 6.13
N ALA A 174 2.28 6.13 5.21
CA ALA A 174 0.98 6.14 4.52
C ALA A 174 -0.17 5.52 5.32
N THR A 175 0.02 5.24 6.61
CA THR A 175 -1.04 4.75 7.51
C THR A 175 -1.44 5.80 8.54
N ILE A 176 -2.68 5.72 9.06
CA ILE A 176 -3.19 6.66 10.10
C ILE A 176 -2.27 6.68 11.32
N ILE A 177 -1.73 5.53 11.74
CA ILE A 177 -0.88 5.44 12.92
C ILE A 177 0.55 5.91 12.61
N GLY A 178 1.10 5.52 11.46
CA GLY A 178 2.46 5.88 11.08
C GLY A 178 2.63 7.35 10.74
N VAL A 179 1.65 7.97 10.09
CA VAL A 179 1.71 9.39 9.70
C VAL A 179 1.82 10.33 10.89
N SER A 180 1.18 10.02 12.01
CA SER A 180 1.25 10.87 13.22
C SER A 180 2.67 10.98 13.78
N ARG A 181 3.45 9.91 13.68
CA ARG A 181 4.85 9.89 14.11
C ARG A 181 5.75 10.68 13.17
N THR A 182 5.66 10.40 11.88
CA THR A 182 6.46 11.11 10.87
C THR A 182 6.12 12.60 10.84
N ALA A 183 4.84 12.98 10.96
CA ALA A 183 4.43 14.36 11.03
C ALA A 183 5.03 15.10 12.23
N ARG A 184 5.10 14.46 13.41
CA ARG A 184 5.72 15.08 14.60
C ARG A 184 7.19 15.40 14.37
N THR A 185 7.98 14.42 13.90
CA THR A 185 9.40 14.62 13.60
C THR A 185 9.59 15.70 12.53
N THR A 186 8.75 15.68 11.49
CA THR A 186 8.79 16.71 10.44
C THR A 186 8.55 18.12 11.00
N VAL A 187 7.59 18.30 11.91
CA VAL A 187 7.35 19.62 12.53
C VAL A 187 8.55 20.08 13.34
N GLU A 188 9.18 19.18 14.13
CA GLU A 188 10.38 19.49 14.90
C GLU A 188 11.52 19.93 13.97
N GLU A 189 11.74 19.28 12.85
CA GLU A 189 12.74 19.66 11.84
C GLU A 189 12.42 21.01 11.17
N ILE A 190 11.15 21.26 10.81
CA ILE A 190 10.73 22.54 10.24
C ILE A 190 11.01 23.69 11.22
N VAL A 191 10.68 23.51 12.50
CA VAL A 191 10.94 24.52 13.54
C VAL A 191 12.43 24.79 13.66
N ALA A 192 13.28 23.75 13.71
CA ALA A 192 14.72 23.92 13.76
C ALA A 192 15.26 24.66 12.53
N TYR A 193 14.79 24.30 11.33
CA TYR A 193 15.17 24.96 10.09
C TYR A 193 14.80 26.44 10.06
N LEU A 194 13.62 26.82 10.54
CA LEU A 194 13.18 28.22 10.62
C LEU A 194 14.05 29.02 11.61
N HIS A 195 14.40 28.46 12.75
CA HIS A 195 15.33 29.09 13.71
C HIS A 195 16.74 29.32 13.10
N GLU A 196 17.23 28.37 12.31
CA GLU A 196 18.51 28.54 11.62
C GLU A 196 18.48 29.70 10.62
N ILE A 197 17.40 29.83 9.87
CA ILE A 197 17.22 30.95 8.91
C ILE A 197 17.17 32.29 9.63
N ASP A 198 16.36 32.39 10.71
CA ASP A 198 16.21 33.61 11.47
C ASP A 198 17.56 34.05 12.07
N THR A 199 18.33 33.10 12.59
CA THR A 199 19.66 33.36 13.15
C THR A 199 20.65 33.88 12.07
N LYS A 200 20.64 33.27 10.88
CA LYS A 200 21.49 33.72 9.77
C LYS A 200 21.12 35.12 9.31
N ASN A 201 19.82 35.40 9.13
CA ASN A 201 19.34 36.71 8.73
C ASN A 201 19.64 37.81 9.77
N TYR A 202 19.79 37.45 11.06
CA TYR A 202 20.18 38.39 12.13
C TYR A 202 21.69 38.71 12.12
N LEU A 203 22.53 37.74 11.74
CA LEU A 203 23.96 37.89 11.71
C LEU A 203 24.48 38.61 10.43
N GLU A 204 23.69 38.68 9.38
CA GLU A 204 24.00 39.34 8.11
C GLU A 204 23.55 40.81 8.04
N LYS A 205 22.92 41.31 9.10
CA LYS A 205 22.52 42.73 9.28
C LYS A 205 23.48 43.46 10.22
#